data_a20ab453241643530d9fcb06d5b02e6b
#
_entry.id   a20ab453241643530d9fcb06d5b02e6b
#
_cell.length_a   1.000
_cell.length_b   1.000
_cell.length_c   1.000
_cell.angle_alpha   90.00
_cell.angle_beta   90.00
_cell.angle_gamma   90.00
#
_symmetry.space_group_name_H-M   'P 1'
#
loop_
_entity.id
_entity.type
_entity.pdbx_description
1 polymer ?
#
loop_
_entity_poly.entity_id
_entity_poly.type
_entity_poly.pdbx_seq_one_letter_code
_entity_poly.pdbx_strand_id
1 'polypeptide(L)'
;MTKEPASDLFARRFNDAGFAVLAFDHRHFGESGGTPRQVVRFGEQRADWQAAIDFAAGLPDVGPGGISLWGFSLAGGHVLRVAADNPGLASVIAQSPVVDGRALAPNALRAMTPLALLRLTGRAVADALGSLLGRPPLLIPTAGVRGAVASLTTPDAMDGDRALDPDHRYTDWEQTVAARIALQMGGYRPGLHASRIRCPLLMVVCDQDRSTLPGPSVAAARRAPASEVLHLEGRHYAPFLEAHEEAVEAEIAFLRKHLVRADVVREGRGRR
;
A
#
# COMPACT_ATOMS: atom_id res chain seq x y z
N MET A 1 3.13 -2.52 -5.69
CA MET A 1 3.37 -1.71 -6.90
C MET A 1 2.63 -2.30 -8.09
N THR A 2 2.48 -3.59 -8.11
CA THR A 2 1.65 -4.35 -9.04
C THR A 2 0.37 -4.83 -8.36
N LYS A 3 -0.71 -5.05 -9.14
CA LYS A 3 -1.97 -5.61 -8.65
C LYS A 3 -1.78 -7.04 -8.13
N GLU A 4 -0.96 -7.82 -8.79
CA GLU A 4 -0.59 -9.17 -8.41
C GLU A 4 0.91 -9.22 -8.07
N PRO A 5 1.32 -10.06 -7.12
CA PRO A 5 0.49 -10.96 -6.29
C PRO A 5 -0.13 -10.28 -5.06
N ALA A 6 0.30 -9.08 -4.67
CA ALA A 6 0.02 -8.50 -3.36
C ALA A 6 -1.48 -8.32 -3.05
N SER A 7 -2.33 -8.04 -4.05
CA SER A 7 -3.76 -7.85 -3.81
C SER A 7 -4.62 -9.10 -4.05
N ASP A 8 -4.11 -10.12 -4.75
CA ASP A 8 -4.92 -11.23 -5.25
C ASP A 8 -5.68 -11.99 -4.15
N LEU A 9 -5.01 -12.32 -3.06
CA LEU A 9 -5.63 -13.06 -1.94
C LEU A 9 -6.80 -12.29 -1.32
N PHE A 10 -6.63 -11.00 -1.07
CA PHE A 10 -7.68 -10.15 -0.50
C PHE A 10 -8.77 -9.83 -1.53
N ALA A 11 -8.39 -9.53 -2.77
CA ALA A 11 -9.33 -9.23 -3.85
C ALA A 11 -10.33 -10.37 -4.09
N ARG A 12 -9.88 -11.63 -4.10
CA ARG A 12 -10.75 -12.80 -4.23
C ARG A 12 -11.73 -12.89 -3.07
N ARG A 13 -11.27 -12.75 -1.84
CA ARG A 13 -12.11 -12.83 -0.63
C ARG A 13 -13.14 -11.70 -0.57
N PHE A 14 -12.76 -10.48 -1.00
CA PHE A 14 -13.72 -9.37 -1.12
C PHE A 14 -14.75 -9.64 -2.22
N ASN A 15 -14.34 -10.21 -3.35
CA ASN A 15 -15.26 -10.57 -4.42
C ASN A 15 -16.22 -11.68 -3.99
N ASP A 16 -15.74 -12.72 -3.32
CA ASP A 16 -16.57 -13.81 -2.75
C ASP A 16 -17.56 -13.28 -1.70
N ALA A 17 -17.21 -12.21 -1.00
CA ALA A 17 -18.10 -11.52 -0.06
C ALA A 17 -19.13 -10.60 -0.74
N GLY A 18 -19.11 -10.50 -2.09
CA GLY A 18 -20.06 -9.77 -2.92
C GLY A 18 -19.65 -8.33 -3.24
N PHE A 19 -18.37 -7.95 -3.06
CA PHE A 19 -17.86 -6.65 -3.47
C PHE A 19 -17.27 -6.72 -4.88
N ALA A 20 -17.51 -5.70 -5.70
CA ALA A 20 -16.73 -5.48 -6.91
C ALA A 20 -15.33 -4.98 -6.54
N VAL A 21 -14.29 -5.53 -7.16
CA VAL A 21 -12.91 -5.16 -6.87
C VAL A 21 -12.23 -4.63 -8.14
N LEU A 22 -11.64 -3.44 -8.04
CA LEU A 22 -10.79 -2.85 -9.06
C LEU A 22 -9.33 -2.88 -8.57
N ALA A 23 -8.52 -3.73 -9.17
CA ALA A 23 -7.08 -3.80 -8.93
C ALA A 23 -6.34 -3.28 -10.17
N PHE A 24 -5.23 -2.56 -9.95
CA PHE A 24 -4.44 -1.97 -11.04
C PHE A 24 -2.95 -2.00 -10.73
N ASP A 25 -2.16 -2.03 -11.79
CA ASP A 25 -0.72 -1.78 -11.70
C ASP A 25 -0.45 -0.29 -11.77
N HIS A 26 0.41 0.21 -10.89
CA HIS A 26 0.90 1.57 -11.04
C HIS A 26 1.69 1.74 -12.34
N ARG A 27 1.66 2.95 -12.92
CA ARG A 27 2.54 3.26 -14.06
C ARG A 27 3.97 2.87 -13.75
N HIS A 28 4.72 2.45 -14.78
CA HIS A 28 6.07 1.89 -14.71
C HIS A 28 6.16 0.45 -14.17
N PHE A 29 5.06 -0.18 -13.78
CA PHE A 29 5.03 -1.54 -13.21
C PHE A 29 4.03 -2.43 -13.94
N GLY A 30 4.24 -3.76 -13.82
CA GLY A 30 3.32 -4.78 -14.34
C GLY A 30 2.93 -4.55 -15.80
N GLU A 31 1.64 -4.65 -16.08
CA GLU A 31 1.06 -4.45 -17.42
C GLU A 31 0.79 -2.96 -17.73
N SER A 32 0.86 -2.06 -16.74
CA SER A 32 0.68 -0.63 -16.97
C SER A 32 1.85 -0.04 -17.75
N GLY A 33 1.54 0.95 -18.57
CA GLY A 33 2.52 1.69 -19.35
C GLY A 33 3.49 2.51 -18.50
N GLY A 34 4.36 3.25 -19.18
CA GLY A 34 5.34 4.16 -18.58
C GLY A 34 6.77 3.68 -18.70
N THR A 35 7.64 4.60 -19.08
CA THR A 35 9.10 4.42 -19.21
C THR A 35 9.83 5.52 -18.47
N PRO A 36 10.97 5.22 -17.84
CA PRO A 36 11.57 3.90 -17.65
C PRO A 36 10.77 3.01 -16.69
N ARG A 37 10.96 1.68 -16.79
CA ARG A 37 10.29 0.70 -15.90
C ARG A 37 10.88 0.71 -14.49
N GLN A 38 10.12 0.13 -13.53
CA GLN A 38 10.49 -0.08 -12.13
C GLN A 38 10.81 1.21 -11.34
N VAL A 39 10.22 2.31 -11.74
CA VAL A 39 10.42 3.63 -11.09
C VAL A 39 9.23 4.01 -10.24
N VAL A 40 9.47 4.19 -8.94
CA VAL A 40 8.48 4.75 -8.01
C VAL A 40 8.61 6.26 -7.97
N ARG A 41 7.49 6.95 -8.19
CA ARG A 41 7.30 8.37 -7.91
C ARG A 41 5.99 8.55 -7.17
N PHE A 42 6.06 8.91 -5.90
CA PHE A 42 4.88 8.95 -5.01
C PHE A 42 3.76 9.86 -5.53
N GLY A 43 4.12 10.96 -6.21
CA GLY A 43 3.15 11.87 -6.84
C GLY A 43 2.39 11.18 -7.98
N GLU A 44 3.09 10.45 -8.84
CA GLU A 44 2.51 9.72 -9.97
C GLU A 44 1.65 8.55 -9.48
N GLN A 45 2.11 7.80 -8.50
CA GLN A 45 1.31 6.70 -7.92
C GLN A 45 0.02 7.20 -7.26
N ARG A 46 0.03 8.39 -6.65
CA ARG A 46 -1.22 9.01 -6.16
C ARG A 46 -2.16 9.42 -7.30
N ALA A 47 -1.60 9.91 -8.42
CA ALA A 47 -2.40 10.22 -9.60
C ALA A 47 -3.01 8.96 -10.23
N ASP A 48 -2.31 7.81 -10.16
CA ASP A 48 -2.86 6.52 -10.61
C ASP A 48 -4.05 6.09 -9.72
N TRP A 49 -3.95 6.27 -8.40
CA TRP A 49 -5.07 6.06 -7.48
C TRP A 49 -6.26 6.97 -7.81
N GLN A 50 -6.02 8.25 -8.11
CA GLN A 50 -7.09 9.16 -8.50
C GLN A 50 -7.76 8.73 -9.80
N ALA A 51 -6.98 8.34 -10.81
CA ALA A 51 -7.51 7.82 -12.07
C ALA A 51 -8.37 6.55 -11.87
N ALA A 52 -7.96 5.65 -10.97
CA ALA A 52 -8.73 4.47 -10.62
C ALA A 52 -10.06 4.83 -9.91
N ILE A 53 -10.04 5.82 -9.01
CA ILE A 53 -11.25 6.33 -8.34
C ILE A 53 -12.20 6.95 -9.39
N ASP A 54 -11.67 7.81 -10.28
CA ASP A 54 -12.46 8.49 -11.31
C ASP A 54 -13.08 7.48 -12.28
N PHE A 55 -12.33 6.45 -12.66
CA PHE A 55 -12.83 5.34 -13.46
C PHE A 55 -13.96 4.59 -12.75
N ALA A 56 -13.74 4.18 -11.49
CA ALA A 56 -14.74 3.46 -10.72
C ALA A 56 -16.02 4.29 -10.52
N ALA A 57 -15.88 5.59 -10.25
CA ALA A 57 -17.02 6.51 -10.09
C ALA A 57 -17.84 6.69 -11.36
N GLY A 58 -17.25 6.43 -12.53
CA GLY A 58 -17.93 6.45 -13.84
C GLY A 58 -18.72 5.17 -14.17
N LEU A 59 -18.59 4.11 -13.39
CA LEU A 59 -19.30 2.85 -13.63
C LEU A 59 -20.79 2.98 -13.26
N PRO A 60 -21.70 2.40 -14.04
CA PRO A 60 -23.15 2.56 -13.86
C PRO A 60 -23.67 2.10 -12.50
N ASP A 61 -23.02 1.09 -11.90
CA ASP A 61 -23.46 0.45 -10.68
C ASP A 61 -22.73 0.98 -9.42
N VAL A 62 -21.87 1.98 -9.58
CA VAL A 62 -21.16 2.64 -8.48
C VAL A 62 -21.84 3.97 -8.15
N GLY A 63 -22.55 3.99 -7.03
CA GLY A 63 -23.21 5.21 -6.53
C GLY A 63 -22.26 6.12 -5.72
N PRO A 64 -22.72 7.32 -5.35
CA PRO A 64 -22.01 8.17 -4.39
C PRO A 64 -21.76 7.43 -3.08
N GLY A 65 -20.52 7.46 -2.57
CA GLY A 65 -20.11 6.70 -1.38
C GLY A 65 -20.01 5.18 -1.64
N GLY A 66 -19.95 4.74 -2.89
CA GLY A 66 -19.78 3.32 -3.26
C GLY A 66 -18.33 2.86 -3.41
N ILE A 67 -17.35 3.71 -3.14
CA ILE A 67 -15.92 3.38 -3.33
C ILE A 67 -15.20 3.35 -1.99
N SER A 68 -14.59 2.21 -1.69
CA SER A 68 -13.64 2.06 -0.59
C SER A 68 -12.23 1.80 -1.13
N LEU A 69 -11.21 2.26 -0.41
CA LEU A 69 -9.82 2.00 -0.77
C LEU A 69 -9.23 0.95 0.16
N TRP A 70 -8.44 0.05 -0.41
CA TRP A 70 -7.63 -0.90 0.33
C TRP A 70 -6.17 -0.80 -0.12
N GLY A 71 -5.24 -0.86 0.80
CA GLY A 71 -3.82 -0.85 0.46
C GLY A 71 -2.94 -1.44 1.55
N PHE A 72 -1.95 -2.22 1.13
CA PHE A 72 -0.96 -2.84 1.99
C PHE A 72 0.39 -2.11 1.92
N SER A 73 1.09 -1.99 3.03
CA SER A 73 2.46 -1.47 3.12
C SER A 73 2.60 -0.06 2.50
N LEU A 74 3.35 0.10 1.43
CA LEU A 74 3.50 1.38 0.74
C LEU A 74 2.16 1.87 0.16
N ALA A 75 1.36 0.96 -0.43
CA ALA A 75 0.02 1.28 -0.90
C ALA A 75 -0.92 1.66 0.27
N GLY A 76 -0.75 1.06 1.44
CA GLY A 76 -1.42 1.47 2.68
C GLY A 76 -1.13 2.93 3.05
N GLY A 77 0.10 3.39 2.84
CA GLY A 77 0.44 4.80 2.95
C GLY A 77 -0.24 5.67 1.88
N HIS A 78 -0.31 5.18 0.63
CA HIS A 78 -0.97 5.93 -0.44
C HIS A 78 -2.46 6.12 -0.17
N VAL A 79 -3.18 5.07 0.25
CA VAL A 79 -4.62 5.19 0.49
C VAL A 79 -4.94 6.18 1.61
N LEU A 80 -4.09 6.32 2.63
CA LEU A 80 -4.25 7.36 3.66
C LEU A 80 -4.16 8.77 3.06
N ARG A 81 -3.18 8.98 2.17
CA ARG A 81 -3.00 10.28 1.53
C ARG A 81 -4.12 10.58 0.54
N VAL A 82 -4.51 9.59 -0.26
CA VAL A 82 -5.57 9.71 -1.27
C VAL A 82 -6.93 9.94 -0.58
N ALA A 83 -7.24 9.23 0.50
CA ALA A 83 -8.47 9.44 1.26
C ALA A 83 -8.56 10.83 1.89
N ALA A 84 -7.44 11.42 2.31
CA ALA A 84 -7.41 12.79 2.82
C ALA A 84 -7.77 13.85 1.75
N ASP A 85 -7.58 13.52 0.47
CA ASP A 85 -7.91 14.40 -0.66
C ASP A 85 -9.27 14.05 -1.32
N ASN A 86 -9.90 12.92 -0.93
CA ASN A 86 -11.17 12.41 -1.50
C ASN A 86 -12.25 12.21 -0.42
N PRO A 87 -12.95 13.27 0.01
CA PRO A 87 -13.91 13.20 1.11
C PRO A 87 -15.18 12.39 0.80
N GLY A 88 -15.42 12.06 -0.48
CA GLY A 88 -16.58 11.28 -0.93
C GLY A 88 -16.40 9.76 -0.91
N LEU A 89 -15.27 9.25 -0.45
CA LEU A 89 -15.05 7.81 -0.28
C LEU A 89 -15.94 7.23 0.82
N ALA A 90 -16.38 5.98 0.64
CA ALA A 90 -17.14 5.23 1.64
C ALA A 90 -16.29 4.89 2.87
N SER A 91 -15.10 4.37 2.63
CA SER A 91 -14.16 3.99 3.69
C SER A 91 -12.75 3.79 3.14
N VAL A 92 -11.79 3.60 4.03
CA VAL A 92 -10.40 3.24 3.67
C VAL A 92 -9.85 2.21 4.63
N ILE A 93 -9.15 1.22 4.08
CA ILE A 93 -8.43 0.18 4.83
C ILE A 93 -6.94 0.35 4.53
N ALA A 94 -6.15 0.59 5.55
CA ALA A 94 -4.70 0.70 5.46
C ALA A 94 -4.05 -0.44 6.26
N GLN A 95 -3.58 -1.47 5.55
CA GLN A 95 -3.00 -2.68 6.13
C GLN A 95 -1.47 -2.54 6.23
N SER A 96 -0.93 -2.66 7.44
CA SER A 96 0.50 -2.50 7.76
C SER A 96 1.15 -1.33 7.00
N PRO A 97 0.60 -0.09 7.09
CA PRO A 97 0.95 0.98 6.17
C PRO A 97 2.28 1.66 6.48
N VAL A 98 2.97 2.12 5.45
CA VAL A 98 4.06 3.11 5.59
C VAL A 98 3.44 4.48 5.90
N VAL A 99 3.42 4.88 7.15
CA VAL A 99 2.78 6.14 7.59
C VAL A 99 3.76 7.30 7.75
N ASP A 100 5.03 7.03 8.07
CA ASP A 100 6.06 8.05 8.27
C ASP A 100 7.47 7.49 8.00
N GLY A 101 8.02 7.81 6.84
CA GLY A 101 9.35 7.36 6.44
C GLY A 101 10.48 7.84 7.36
N ARG A 102 10.30 8.97 8.07
CA ARG A 102 11.29 9.43 9.08
C ARG A 102 11.26 8.56 10.31
N ALA A 103 10.08 8.13 10.75
CA ALA A 103 9.97 7.21 11.89
C ALA A 103 10.56 5.84 11.59
N LEU A 104 10.57 5.41 10.32
CA LEU A 104 11.17 4.16 9.89
C LEU A 104 12.70 4.22 9.78
N ALA A 105 13.29 5.40 9.56
CA ALA A 105 14.72 5.54 9.28
C ALA A 105 15.64 4.92 10.35
N PRO A 106 15.45 5.10 11.67
CA PRO A 106 16.31 4.47 12.67
C PRO A 106 16.27 2.95 12.62
N ASN A 107 15.11 2.36 12.31
CA ASN A 107 14.94 0.92 12.18
C ASN A 107 15.60 0.39 10.91
N ALA A 108 15.42 1.07 9.78
CA ALA A 108 16.08 0.74 8.52
C ALA A 108 17.61 0.80 8.65
N LEU A 109 18.14 1.82 9.34
CA LEU A 109 19.59 1.93 9.59
C LEU A 109 20.13 0.77 10.45
N ARG A 110 19.37 0.29 11.45
CA ARG A 110 19.76 -0.88 12.25
C ARG A 110 19.69 -2.19 11.44
N ALA A 111 18.76 -2.27 10.50
CA ALA A 111 18.60 -3.44 9.64
C ALA A 111 19.68 -3.54 8.55
N MET A 112 20.46 -2.49 8.31
CA MET A 112 21.53 -2.46 7.31
C MET A 112 22.92 -2.47 7.95
N THR A 113 23.92 -2.98 7.22
CA THR A 113 25.32 -2.73 7.57
C THR A 113 25.76 -1.34 7.07
N PRO A 114 26.76 -0.69 7.71
CA PRO A 114 27.24 0.61 7.23
C PRO A 114 27.70 0.60 5.77
N LEU A 115 28.31 -0.50 5.33
CA LEU A 115 28.76 -0.66 3.94
C LEU A 115 27.56 -0.79 2.97
N ALA A 116 26.52 -1.56 3.35
CA ALA A 116 25.30 -1.68 2.55
C ALA A 116 24.58 -0.32 2.43
N LEU A 117 24.50 0.42 3.53
CA LEU A 117 23.90 1.77 3.53
C LEU A 117 24.69 2.73 2.62
N LEU A 118 26.02 2.74 2.71
CA LEU A 118 26.87 3.56 1.84
C LEU A 118 26.65 3.20 0.36
N ARG A 119 26.66 1.89 0.03
CA ARG A 119 26.42 1.41 -1.34
C ARG A 119 25.03 1.75 -1.85
N LEU A 120 23.99 1.59 -1.00
CA LEU A 120 22.61 1.95 -1.35
C LEU A 120 22.50 3.45 -1.63
N THR A 121 23.05 4.29 -0.74
CA THR A 121 23.03 5.76 -0.90
C THR A 121 23.76 6.18 -2.17
N GLY A 122 24.98 5.65 -2.40
CA GLY A 122 25.74 5.94 -3.62
C GLY A 122 25.00 5.52 -4.88
N ARG A 123 24.37 4.31 -4.88
CA ARG A 123 23.58 3.83 -6.00
C ARG A 123 22.31 4.69 -6.22
N ALA A 124 21.65 5.10 -5.14
CA ALA A 124 20.45 5.95 -5.22
C ALA A 124 20.76 7.36 -5.77
N VAL A 125 21.90 7.95 -5.33
CA VAL A 125 22.36 9.24 -5.86
C VAL A 125 22.75 9.11 -7.34
N ALA A 126 23.54 8.08 -7.69
CA ALA A 126 23.91 7.83 -9.08
C ALA A 126 22.70 7.61 -9.98
N ASP A 127 21.70 6.86 -9.51
CA ASP A 127 20.44 6.65 -10.20
C ASP A 127 19.64 7.97 -10.37
N ALA A 128 19.57 8.79 -9.32
CA ALA A 128 18.89 10.09 -9.40
C ALA A 128 19.56 11.03 -10.40
N LEU A 129 20.89 11.17 -10.34
CA LEU A 129 21.65 11.99 -11.28
C LEU A 129 21.60 11.45 -12.72
N GLY A 130 21.71 10.10 -12.87
CA GLY A 130 21.59 9.45 -14.17
C GLY A 130 20.23 9.72 -14.83
N SER A 131 19.17 9.80 -14.01
CA SER A 131 17.83 10.08 -14.54
C SER A 131 17.69 11.49 -15.14
N LEU A 132 18.43 12.47 -14.65
CA LEU A 132 18.47 13.81 -15.23
C LEU A 132 19.13 13.83 -16.60
N LEU A 133 19.96 12.82 -16.87
CA LEU A 133 20.65 12.62 -18.15
C LEU A 133 19.95 11.60 -19.06
N GLY A 134 18.70 11.20 -18.72
CA GLY A 134 17.94 10.22 -19.49
C GLY A 134 18.49 8.78 -19.43
N ARG A 135 19.38 8.47 -18.48
CA ARG A 135 19.94 7.11 -18.34
C ARG A 135 18.92 6.14 -17.76
N PRO A 136 18.99 4.83 -18.09
CA PRO A 136 18.19 3.79 -17.48
C PRO A 136 18.34 3.77 -15.95
N PRO A 137 17.29 3.38 -15.20
CA PRO A 137 17.36 3.31 -13.74
C PRO A 137 18.36 2.25 -13.25
N LEU A 138 19.04 2.54 -12.16
CA LEU A 138 19.85 1.56 -11.45
C LEU A 138 18.94 0.79 -10.51
N LEU A 139 18.56 -0.42 -10.90
CA LEU A 139 17.64 -1.25 -10.13
C LEU A 139 18.33 -1.89 -8.93
N ILE A 140 17.56 -2.03 -7.86
CA ILE A 140 17.90 -2.79 -6.63
C ILE A 140 16.76 -3.75 -6.32
N PRO A 141 17.00 -4.89 -5.67
CA PRO A 141 15.94 -5.74 -5.13
C PRO A 141 15.00 -4.98 -4.21
N THR A 142 13.72 -5.31 -4.22
CA THR A 142 12.73 -4.76 -3.29
C THR A 142 12.98 -5.23 -1.86
N ALA A 143 13.39 -6.48 -1.67
CA ALA A 143 13.75 -7.07 -0.39
C ALA A 143 15.13 -7.73 -0.45
N GLY A 144 15.77 -7.86 0.70
CA GLY A 144 17.07 -8.53 0.84
C GLY A 144 17.44 -8.77 2.29
N VAL A 145 18.40 -9.64 2.51
CA VAL A 145 18.95 -9.90 3.84
C VAL A 145 19.81 -8.74 4.34
N ARG A 146 20.07 -8.71 5.63
CA ARG A 146 20.97 -7.70 6.22
C ARG A 146 22.32 -7.70 5.51
N GLY A 147 22.76 -6.54 5.01
CA GLY A 147 24.00 -6.39 4.24
C GLY A 147 23.81 -6.38 2.73
N ALA A 148 22.64 -6.75 2.22
CA ALA A 148 22.28 -6.56 0.82
C ALA A 148 22.03 -5.08 0.50
N VAL A 149 22.22 -4.72 -0.76
CA VAL A 149 21.80 -3.42 -1.32
C VAL A 149 20.40 -3.60 -1.86
N ALA A 150 19.38 -3.48 -1.00
CA ALA A 150 17.98 -3.66 -1.32
C ALA A 150 17.14 -2.52 -0.70
N SER A 151 15.89 -2.39 -1.15
CA SER A 151 14.99 -1.34 -0.66
C SER A 151 14.53 -1.62 0.77
N LEU A 152 14.30 -2.89 1.13
CA LEU A 152 13.89 -3.34 2.44
C LEU A 152 14.84 -4.47 2.92
N THR A 153 15.43 -4.32 4.12
CA THR A 153 16.35 -5.31 4.71
C THR A 153 16.00 -5.62 6.16
N THR A 154 14.79 -5.28 6.59
CA THR A 154 14.27 -5.63 7.92
C THR A 154 14.15 -7.15 8.09
N PRO A 155 14.12 -7.67 9.32
CA PRO A 155 14.09 -9.12 9.54
C PRO A 155 12.93 -9.87 8.89
N ASP A 156 11.81 -9.17 8.67
CA ASP A 156 10.60 -9.68 8.03
C ASP A 156 10.53 -9.45 6.50
N ALA A 157 11.55 -8.78 5.92
CA ALA A 157 11.55 -8.45 4.49
C ALA A 157 11.51 -9.68 3.58
N MET A 158 12.17 -10.77 3.99
CA MET A 158 12.27 -12.00 3.21
C MET A 158 11.03 -12.90 3.31
N ASP A 159 10.07 -12.58 4.17
CA ASP A 159 8.79 -13.29 4.24
C ASP A 159 7.88 -12.95 3.04
N GLY A 160 8.22 -11.91 2.27
CA GLY A 160 7.40 -11.38 1.17
C GLY A 160 7.09 -12.41 0.09
N ASP A 161 8.08 -13.18 -0.38
CA ASP A 161 7.87 -14.20 -1.41
C ASP A 161 6.86 -15.26 -0.97
N ARG A 162 7.10 -15.83 0.22
CA ARG A 162 6.21 -16.86 0.81
C ARG A 162 4.81 -16.32 1.08
N ALA A 163 4.72 -15.05 1.47
CA ALA A 163 3.44 -14.42 1.82
C ALA A 163 2.61 -14.04 0.60
N LEU A 164 3.25 -13.49 -0.42
CA LEU A 164 2.54 -12.89 -1.56
C LEU A 164 2.38 -13.88 -2.73
N ASP A 165 3.34 -14.76 -2.95
CA ASP A 165 3.31 -15.76 -4.03
C ASP A 165 3.78 -17.13 -3.55
N PRO A 166 3.05 -17.79 -2.61
CA PRO A 166 3.46 -19.06 -2.01
C PRO A 166 3.61 -20.20 -3.02
N ASP A 167 2.84 -20.17 -4.10
CA ASP A 167 2.82 -21.19 -5.13
C ASP A 167 3.70 -20.83 -6.34
N HIS A 168 4.43 -19.73 -6.30
CA HIS A 168 5.26 -19.20 -7.39
C HIS A 168 4.52 -19.11 -8.74
N ARG A 169 3.26 -18.64 -8.70
CA ARG A 169 2.38 -18.53 -9.88
C ARG A 169 2.70 -17.32 -10.75
N TYR A 170 3.33 -16.29 -10.18
CA TYR A 170 3.58 -15.01 -10.85
C TYR A 170 5.02 -14.94 -11.34
N THR A 171 5.35 -15.73 -12.36
CA THR A 171 6.72 -15.85 -12.89
C THR A 171 7.30 -14.55 -13.44
N ASP A 172 6.44 -13.63 -13.87
CA ASP A 172 6.84 -12.32 -14.42
C ASP A 172 6.82 -11.21 -13.35
N TRP A 173 6.63 -11.59 -12.08
CA TRP A 173 6.66 -10.62 -10.98
C TRP A 173 8.08 -10.12 -10.72
N GLU A 174 8.36 -8.93 -11.25
CA GLU A 174 9.67 -8.29 -11.13
C GLU A 174 9.83 -7.63 -9.76
N GLN A 175 10.68 -8.21 -8.93
CA GLN A 175 10.94 -7.77 -7.55
C GLN A 175 12.12 -6.78 -7.47
N THR A 176 12.14 -5.81 -8.36
CA THR A 176 13.15 -4.76 -8.39
C THR A 176 12.53 -3.37 -8.40
N VAL A 177 13.31 -2.37 -8.04
CA VAL A 177 12.91 -0.97 -8.02
C VAL A 177 14.11 -0.07 -8.26
N ALA A 178 13.91 1.09 -8.88
CA ALA A 178 14.93 2.10 -9.07
C ALA A 178 15.48 2.59 -7.72
N ALA A 179 16.79 2.57 -7.55
CA ALA A 179 17.47 2.84 -6.27
C ALA A 179 17.14 4.22 -5.68
N ARG A 180 16.79 5.20 -6.55
CA ARG A 180 16.41 6.57 -6.14
C ARG A 180 15.18 6.63 -5.22
N ILE A 181 14.38 5.54 -5.08
CA ILE A 181 13.29 5.46 -4.11
C ILE A 181 13.81 5.71 -2.68
N ALA A 182 15.01 5.25 -2.35
CA ALA A 182 15.60 5.43 -1.02
C ALA A 182 15.74 6.91 -0.62
N LEU A 183 15.97 7.82 -1.58
CA LEU A 183 16.06 9.25 -1.34
C LEU A 183 14.70 9.90 -1.06
N GLN A 184 13.62 9.29 -1.49
CA GLN A 184 12.26 9.82 -1.33
C GLN A 184 11.61 9.38 -0.01
N MET A 185 12.02 8.21 0.54
CA MET A 185 11.36 7.60 1.71
C MET A 185 11.35 8.53 2.93
N GLY A 186 12.44 9.24 3.22
CA GLY A 186 12.49 10.17 4.36
C GLY A 186 11.49 11.33 4.27
N GLY A 187 11.07 11.71 3.07
CA GLY A 187 10.04 12.73 2.81
C GLY A 187 8.61 12.18 2.77
N TYR A 188 8.45 10.86 2.68
CA TYR A 188 7.15 10.22 2.55
C TYR A 188 6.47 10.05 3.92
N ARG A 189 5.48 10.91 4.20
CA ARG A 189 4.82 10.98 5.52
C ARG A 189 3.30 11.08 5.40
N PRO A 190 2.62 10.08 4.78
CA PRO A 190 1.18 10.12 4.55
C PRO A 190 0.35 10.20 5.84
N GLY A 191 0.82 9.61 6.92
CA GLY A 191 0.14 9.67 8.23
C GLY A 191 -0.08 11.09 8.79
N LEU A 192 0.66 12.10 8.32
CA LEU A 192 0.41 13.50 8.70
C LEU A 192 -0.94 14.02 8.18
N HIS A 193 -1.50 13.38 7.17
CA HIS A 193 -2.77 13.77 6.56
C HIS A 193 -3.98 13.03 7.14
N ALA A 194 -3.78 12.11 8.09
CA ALA A 194 -4.85 11.30 8.68
C ALA A 194 -5.98 12.14 9.28
N SER A 195 -5.69 13.30 9.88
CA SER A 195 -6.70 14.23 10.41
C SER A 195 -7.64 14.83 9.35
N ARG A 196 -7.28 14.73 8.07
CA ARG A 196 -8.08 15.23 6.94
C ARG A 196 -8.98 14.15 6.33
N ILE A 197 -8.80 12.88 6.69
CA ILE A 197 -9.64 11.77 6.22
C ILE A 197 -11.06 11.97 6.79
N ARG A 198 -12.05 11.98 5.91
CA ARG A 198 -13.46 12.22 6.27
C ARG A 198 -14.29 10.95 6.34
N CYS A 199 -13.87 9.91 5.62
CA CYS A 199 -14.51 8.60 5.67
C CYS A 199 -13.96 7.75 6.84
N PRO A 200 -14.66 6.69 7.26
CA PRO A 200 -14.15 5.71 8.20
C PRO A 200 -12.83 5.10 7.74
N LEU A 201 -11.90 4.95 8.68
CA LEU A 201 -10.58 4.36 8.47
C LEU A 201 -10.44 3.10 9.32
N LEU A 202 -10.13 1.96 8.68
CA LEU A 202 -9.59 0.80 9.37
C LEU A 202 -8.06 0.78 9.21
N MET A 203 -7.37 0.83 10.34
CA MET A 203 -5.92 0.69 10.41
C MET A 203 -5.59 -0.70 10.90
N VAL A 204 -5.09 -1.57 10.03
CA VAL A 204 -4.63 -2.91 10.40
C VAL A 204 -3.14 -2.85 10.73
N VAL A 205 -2.79 -3.29 11.93
CA VAL A 205 -1.44 -3.14 12.50
C VAL A 205 -0.95 -4.49 12.99
N CYS A 206 0.21 -4.93 12.51
CA CYS A 206 0.88 -6.12 13.05
C CYS A 206 1.80 -5.73 14.20
N ASP A 207 1.60 -6.33 15.38
CA ASP A 207 2.26 -5.89 16.62
C ASP A 207 3.78 -6.14 16.63
N GLN A 208 4.26 -7.07 15.82
CA GLN A 208 5.68 -7.41 15.70
C GLN A 208 6.31 -6.88 14.38
N ASP A 209 5.61 -6.00 13.65
CA ASP A 209 6.08 -5.43 12.39
C ASP A 209 7.38 -4.64 12.59
N ARG A 210 8.42 -5.04 11.84
CA ARG A 210 9.71 -4.37 11.81
C ARG A 210 9.94 -3.54 10.54
N SER A 211 9.04 -3.67 9.57
CA SER A 211 9.11 -2.95 8.29
C SER A 211 8.41 -1.60 8.36
N THR A 212 7.19 -1.53 8.88
CA THR A 212 6.40 -0.28 8.92
C THR A 212 6.17 0.28 10.33
N LEU A 213 6.47 -0.50 11.36
CA LEU A 213 6.36 -0.21 12.79
C LEU A 213 4.93 0.11 13.27
N PRO A 214 4.40 -0.60 14.29
CA PRO A 214 3.03 -0.44 14.78
C PRO A 214 2.77 0.96 15.40
N GLY A 215 3.69 1.48 16.21
CA GLY A 215 3.51 2.73 16.94
C GLY A 215 3.14 3.94 16.07
N PRO A 216 3.89 4.25 14.99
CA PRO A 216 3.53 5.31 14.04
C PRO A 216 2.16 5.11 13.40
N SER A 217 1.76 3.87 13.06
CA SER A 217 0.47 3.55 12.46
C SER A 217 -0.68 3.83 13.42
N VAL A 218 -0.59 3.38 14.67
CA VAL A 218 -1.56 3.70 15.74
C VAL A 218 -1.63 5.21 15.99
N ALA A 219 -0.49 5.90 16.01
CA ALA A 219 -0.47 7.35 16.18
C ALA A 219 -1.12 8.09 15.01
N ALA A 220 -1.02 7.58 13.78
CA ALA A 220 -1.72 8.12 12.62
C ALA A 220 -3.24 7.87 12.71
N ALA A 221 -3.66 6.66 13.08
CA ALA A 221 -5.07 6.33 13.29
C ALA A 221 -5.75 7.25 14.31
N ARG A 222 -5.09 7.51 15.45
CA ARG A 222 -5.60 8.43 16.49
C ARG A 222 -5.84 9.88 16.02
N ARG A 223 -5.25 10.29 14.89
CA ARG A 223 -5.49 11.61 14.29
C ARG A 223 -6.70 11.64 13.38
N ALA A 224 -7.11 10.49 12.84
CA ALA A 224 -8.27 10.41 11.95
C ALA A 224 -9.57 10.56 12.78
N PRO A 225 -10.55 11.35 12.30
CA PRO A 225 -11.79 11.60 13.03
C PRO A 225 -12.63 10.36 13.30
N ALA A 226 -12.59 9.37 12.40
CA ALA A 226 -13.35 8.13 12.51
C ALA A 226 -12.42 6.96 12.16
N SER A 227 -11.70 6.43 13.13
CA SER A 227 -10.78 5.30 12.89
C SER A 227 -11.03 4.15 13.86
N GLU A 228 -10.89 2.95 13.32
CA GLU A 228 -10.81 1.69 14.05
C GLU A 228 -9.39 1.13 13.86
N VAL A 229 -8.83 0.51 14.88
CA VAL A 229 -7.51 -0.15 14.80
C VAL A 229 -7.70 -1.63 15.06
N LEU A 230 -7.29 -2.44 14.11
CA LEU A 230 -7.17 -3.88 14.27
C LEU A 230 -5.72 -4.23 14.58
N HIS A 231 -5.46 -4.84 15.70
CA HIS A 231 -4.17 -5.38 16.07
C HIS A 231 -4.12 -6.86 15.70
N LEU A 232 -3.13 -7.24 14.91
CA LEU A 232 -2.85 -8.64 14.55
C LEU A 232 -1.54 -9.08 15.18
N GLU A 233 -1.53 -10.28 15.72
CA GLU A 233 -0.27 -10.87 16.13
C GLU A 233 0.58 -11.20 14.90
N GLY A 234 1.90 -11.05 15.01
CA GLY A 234 2.84 -11.39 13.95
C GLY A 234 3.53 -10.18 13.31
N ARG A 235 4.26 -10.49 12.22
CA ARG A 235 5.13 -9.54 11.51
C ARG A 235 4.43 -8.88 10.34
N HIS A 236 5.16 -8.11 9.56
CA HIS A 236 4.68 -7.32 8.43
C HIS A 236 3.74 -8.06 7.47
N TYR A 237 4.03 -9.33 7.20
CA TYR A 237 3.27 -10.17 6.28
C TYR A 237 2.27 -11.11 6.98
N ALA A 238 2.06 -11.01 8.29
CA ALA A 238 1.11 -11.84 9.01
C ALA A 238 -0.30 -11.84 8.38
N PRO A 239 -0.83 -10.71 7.84
CA PRO A 239 -2.12 -10.69 7.17
C PRO A 239 -2.21 -11.56 5.90
N PHE A 240 -1.09 -12.01 5.37
CA PHE A 240 -1.03 -12.95 4.23
C PHE A 240 -0.67 -14.37 4.64
N LEU A 241 -0.33 -14.59 5.91
CA LEU A 241 0.15 -15.85 6.48
C LEU A 241 -0.77 -16.28 7.63
N GLU A 242 -0.22 -16.33 8.83
CA GLU A 242 -0.89 -16.85 10.02
C GLU A 242 -2.13 -16.08 10.48
N ALA A 243 -2.19 -14.77 10.22
CA ALA A 243 -3.32 -13.90 10.59
C ALA A 243 -4.26 -13.58 9.40
N HIS A 244 -4.20 -14.36 8.30
CA HIS A 244 -4.94 -14.04 7.08
C HIS A 244 -6.46 -14.02 7.30
N GLU A 245 -7.01 -15.06 7.89
CA GLU A 245 -8.47 -15.17 8.09
C GLU A 245 -8.98 -14.06 9.03
N GLU A 246 -8.26 -13.80 10.13
CA GLU A 246 -8.62 -12.72 11.06
C GLU A 246 -8.63 -11.35 10.37
N ALA A 247 -7.60 -11.06 9.55
CA ALA A 247 -7.50 -9.81 8.79
C ALA A 247 -8.67 -9.69 7.80
N VAL A 248 -8.89 -10.70 6.97
CA VAL A 248 -9.92 -10.70 5.93
C VAL A 248 -11.32 -10.58 6.51
N GLU A 249 -11.64 -11.33 7.56
CA GLU A 249 -12.97 -11.28 8.19
C GLU A 249 -13.26 -9.89 8.76
N ALA A 250 -12.29 -9.30 9.46
CA ALA A 250 -12.44 -7.96 10.02
C ALA A 250 -12.58 -6.89 8.92
N GLU A 251 -11.81 -7.00 7.84
CA GLU A 251 -11.89 -6.07 6.71
C GLU A 251 -13.22 -6.20 5.95
N ILE A 252 -13.71 -7.43 5.73
CA ILE A 252 -15.04 -7.66 5.13
C ILE A 252 -16.15 -7.10 6.03
N ALA A 253 -16.07 -7.31 7.34
CA ALA A 253 -17.05 -6.75 8.28
C ALA A 253 -17.05 -5.23 8.24
N PHE A 254 -15.87 -4.60 8.18
CA PHE A 254 -15.71 -3.17 8.05
C PHE A 254 -16.29 -2.64 6.72
N LEU A 255 -16.00 -3.31 5.60
CA LEU A 255 -16.57 -2.94 4.30
C LEU A 255 -18.10 -3.06 4.30
N ARG A 256 -18.67 -4.13 4.85
CA ARG A 256 -20.14 -4.31 4.96
C ARG A 256 -20.80 -3.22 5.80
N LYS A 257 -20.11 -2.72 6.83
CA LYS A 257 -20.61 -1.64 7.70
C LYS A 257 -20.64 -0.29 6.98
N HIS A 258 -19.69 -0.03 6.08
CA HIS A 258 -19.45 1.31 5.54
C HIS A 258 -19.70 1.47 4.03
N LEU A 259 -19.72 0.37 3.26
CA LEU A 259 -20.09 0.39 1.84
C LEU A 259 -21.61 0.28 1.70
N VAL A 260 -22.24 1.33 1.19
CA VAL A 260 -23.68 1.30 0.86
C VAL A 260 -23.86 0.45 -0.40
N ARG A 261 -24.66 -0.62 -0.32
CA ARG A 261 -25.00 -1.42 -1.49
C ARG A 261 -25.84 -0.59 -2.46
N ALA A 262 -25.52 -0.66 -3.74
CA ALA A 262 -26.26 0.04 -4.81
C ALA A 262 -27.77 -0.30 -4.84
N ASP A 263 -28.16 -1.47 -4.35
CA ASP A 263 -29.54 -1.96 -4.29
C ASP A 263 -30.43 -1.11 -3.39
N VAL A 264 -29.90 -0.55 -2.29
CA VAL A 264 -30.67 0.29 -1.35
C VAL A 264 -31.04 1.64 -1.98
N VAL A 265 -30.26 2.11 -2.96
CA VAL A 265 -30.48 3.40 -3.63
C VAL A 265 -31.60 3.29 -4.67
N ARG A 266 -31.85 2.11 -5.27
CA ARG A 266 -32.91 1.90 -6.25
C ARG A 266 -34.31 1.87 -5.61
N GLU A 267 -34.46 1.30 -4.41
CA GLU A 267 -35.75 1.26 -3.71
C GLU A 267 -36.23 2.64 -3.21
N GLY A 268 -35.27 3.54 -2.86
CA GLY A 268 -35.61 4.90 -2.39
C GLY A 268 -36.10 5.85 -3.50
N ARG A 269 -35.85 5.57 -4.78
CA ARG A 269 -36.31 6.40 -5.92
C ARG A 269 -37.66 5.98 -6.52
N GLY A 270 -38.18 4.84 -6.12
CA GLY A 270 -39.46 4.31 -6.61
C GLY A 270 -40.71 4.76 -5.83
N ARG A 271 -40.57 5.57 -4.79
CA ARG A 271 -41.67 6.03 -3.93
C ARG A 271 -41.68 7.57 -3.78
N ARG A 272 -41.71 8.28 -4.88
CA ARG A 272 -42.17 9.68 -4.91
C ARG A 272 -42.97 9.95 -6.15
#